data_8a7c4b72045e58a33a3746b61215a5ae
#
_entry.id   8a7c4b72045e58a33a3746b61215a5ae
#
_cell.length_a   1.000
_cell.length_b   1.000
_cell.length_c   1.000
_cell.angle_alpha   90.00
_cell.angle_beta   90.00
_cell.angle_gamma   90.00
#
_symmetry.space_group_name_H-M   'P 1'
#
loop_
_entity.id
_entity.type
_entity.pdbx_description
1 polymer ?
#
loop_
_entity_poly.entity_id
_entity_poly.type
_entity_poly.pdbx_seq_one_letter_code
_entity_poly.pdbx_strand_id
1 'polypeptide(L)'
;FIFVLPLSYSLTDYICNINSKFKNIFCQGYRTGLRYWGKLFLSQMLTTLCCFIPILILGLPLFILFAAYGVNLHNMIYMGDSDKLPSCFTLLMIVSTIIISFLLSYVYTFIIFVNIHTFGAINQQEKGDKKFVTAEKTAHELTGK
;
A
#
# COMPACT_ATOMS: atom_id res chain seq x y z
N PHE A 1 3.75 8.82 -8.81
CA PHE A 1 3.86 8.23 -7.46
C PHE A 1 3.63 9.28 -6.37
N ILE A 2 4.27 10.45 -6.46
CA ILE A 2 4.23 11.54 -5.48
C ILE A 2 2.79 12.03 -5.20
N PHE A 3 1.95 12.15 -6.22
CA PHE A 3 0.56 12.61 -6.08
C PHE A 3 -0.43 11.54 -5.59
N VAL A 4 -0.05 10.26 -5.62
CA VAL A 4 -0.91 9.15 -5.17
C VAL A 4 -0.96 9.06 -3.65
N LEU A 5 0.12 9.44 -2.95
CA LEU A 5 0.19 9.40 -1.49
C LEU A 5 -0.87 10.28 -0.78
N PRO A 6 -1.02 11.58 -1.14
CA PRO A 6 -2.10 12.40 -0.58
C PRO A 6 -3.49 11.89 -0.96
N LEU A 7 -3.61 11.22 -2.12
CA LEU A 7 -4.86 10.59 -2.56
C LEU A 7 -5.26 9.43 -1.64
N SER A 8 -4.30 8.57 -1.27
CA SER A 8 -4.54 7.47 -0.32
C SER A 8 -5.00 7.98 1.04
N TYR A 9 -4.41 9.06 1.55
CA TYR A 9 -4.84 9.71 2.77
C TYR A 9 -6.28 10.24 2.66
N SER A 10 -6.60 10.95 1.59
CA SER A 10 -7.93 11.50 1.33
C SER A 10 -9.01 10.42 1.20
N LEU A 11 -8.66 9.28 0.58
CA LEU A 11 -9.56 8.13 0.45
C LEU A 11 -9.85 7.49 1.82
N THR A 12 -8.82 7.36 2.66
CA THR A 12 -8.96 6.81 4.02
C THR A 12 -9.81 7.73 4.90
N ASP A 13 -9.62 9.05 4.79
CA ASP A 13 -10.44 10.05 5.48
C ASP A 13 -11.91 9.97 5.07
N TYR A 14 -12.19 9.79 3.79
CA TYR A 14 -13.54 9.59 3.27
C TYR A 14 -14.20 8.31 3.81
N ILE A 15 -13.46 7.19 3.87
CA ILE A 15 -13.97 5.92 4.41
C ILE A 15 -14.29 6.04 5.90
N CYS A 16 -13.49 6.80 6.66
CA CYS A 16 -13.73 7.00 8.09
C CYS A 16 -14.85 8.00 8.38
N ASN A 17 -15.16 8.93 7.47
CA ASN A 17 -16.13 10.03 7.67
C ASN A 17 -17.26 10.02 6.61
N ILE A 18 -17.98 8.92 6.47
CA ILE A 18 -18.99 8.68 5.43
C ILE A 18 -20.12 9.74 5.41
N ASN A 19 -20.41 10.43 6.52
CA ASN A 19 -21.52 11.38 6.64
C ASN A 19 -21.28 12.77 6.05
N SER A 20 -20.10 13.06 5.53
CA SER A 20 -19.74 14.39 5.04
C SER A 20 -19.68 14.43 3.50
N LYS A 21 -19.95 15.60 2.91
CA LYS A 21 -19.94 15.77 1.44
C LYS A 21 -18.57 15.43 0.87
N PHE A 22 -18.52 14.48 -0.06
CA PHE A 22 -17.32 13.95 -0.71
C PHE A 22 -16.33 15.05 -1.15
N LYS A 23 -16.82 16.09 -1.81
CA LYS A 23 -15.98 17.18 -2.34
C LYS A 23 -15.20 17.93 -1.25
N ASN A 24 -15.83 18.18 -0.10
CA ASN A 24 -15.19 18.94 0.98
C ASN A 24 -14.15 18.11 1.73
N ILE A 25 -14.47 16.86 2.04
CA ILE A 25 -13.53 15.92 2.70
C ILE A 25 -12.33 15.67 1.80
N PHE A 26 -12.59 15.40 0.52
CA PHE A 26 -11.53 15.09 -0.44
C PHE A 26 -10.53 16.25 -0.58
N CYS A 27 -11.01 17.48 -0.72
CA CYS A 27 -10.15 18.64 -0.85
C CYS A 27 -9.38 18.95 0.44
N GLN A 28 -10.04 18.81 1.59
CA GLN A 28 -9.42 19.04 2.90
C GLN A 28 -8.41 17.92 3.25
N GLY A 29 -8.78 16.66 3.04
CA GLY A 29 -7.91 15.51 3.25
C GLY A 29 -6.67 15.56 2.36
N TYR A 30 -6.83 15.95 1.09
CA TYR A 30 -5.73 16.10 0.16
C TYR A 30 -4.74 17.21 0.60
N ARG A 31 -5.26 18.34 1.06
CA ARG A 31 -4.44 19.45 1.59
C ARG A 31 -3.70 19.05 2.87
N THR A 32 -4.35 18.32 3.77
CA THR A 32 -3.72 17.78 4.98
C THR A 32 -2.65 16.74 4.62
N GLY A 33 -2.94 15.85 3.68
CA GLY A 33 -1.98 14.88 3.15
C GLY A 33 -0.74 15.52 2.53
N LEU A 34 -0.89 16.64 1.82
CA LEU A 34 0.24 17.43 1.31
C LEU A 34 1.05 18.09 2.43
N ARG A 35 0.41 18.58 3.48
CA ARG A 35 1.11 19.20 4.62
C ARG A 35 1.97 18.20 5.39
N TYR A 36 1.50 16.95 5.54
CA TYR A 36 2.22 15.87 6.22
C TYR A 36 2.85 14.86 5.25
N TRP A 37 3.09 15.29 4.01
CA TRP A 37 3.59 14.44 2.93
C TRP A 37 4.85 13.65 3.30
N GLY A 38 5.81 14.28 3.99
CA GLY A 38 7.05 13.62 4.41
C GLY A 38 6.82 12.42 5.32
N LYS A 39 5.83 12.51 6.24
CA LYS A 39 5.49 11.40 7.14
C LYS A 39 4.75 10.28 6.41
N LEU A 40 3.84 10.64 5.50
CA LEU A 40 3.16 9.68 4.63
C LEU A 40 4.17 8.95 3.74
N PHE A 41 5.11 9.69 3.15
CA PHE A 41 6.15 9.12 2.30
C PHE A 41 7.04 8.15 3.08
N LEU A 42 7.53 8.55 4.26
CA LEU A 42 8.37 7.71 5.09
C LEU A 42 7.66 6.44 5.54
N SER A 43 6.41 6.56 6.00
CA SER A 43 5.59 5.41 6.39
C SER A 43 5.37 4.46 5.21
N GLN A 44 5.03 4.97 4.03
CA GLN A 44 4.80 4.16 2.85
C GLN A 44 6.09 3.50 2.35
N MET A 45 7.21 4.22 2.38
CA MET A 45 8.52 3.68 2.00
C MET A 45 8.93 2.53 2.92
N LEU A 46 8.77 2.73 4.25
CA LEU A 46 9.08 1.69 5.23
C LEU A 46 8.18 0.46 5.06
N THR A 47 6.87 0.67 4.86
CA THR A 47 5.93 -0.42 4.61
C THR A 47 6.28 -1.20 3.34
N THR A 48 6.61 -0.50 2.26
CA THR A 48 7.03 -1.12 1.00
C THR A 48 8.30 -1.94 1.19
N LEU A 49 9.28 -1.42 1.93
CA LEU A 49 10.52 -2.14 2.23
C LEU A 49 10.26 -3.41 3.05
N CYS A 50 9.41 -3.32 4.09
CA CYS A 50 9.03 -4.48 4.89
C CYS A 50 8.26 -5.54 4.09
N CYS A 51 7.39 -5.12 3.16
CA CYS A 51 6.63 -6.04 2.31
C CYS A 51 7.47 -6.63 1.16
N PHE A 52 8.52 -5.93 0.74
CA PHE A 52 9.36 -6.35 -0.39
C PHE A 52 10.05 -7.69 -0.12
N ILE A 53 10.57 -7.90 1.10
CA ILE A 53 11.28 -9.13 1.48
C ILE A 53 10.35 -10.36 1.36
N PRO A 54 9.17 -10.42 2.01
CA PRO A 54 8.28 -11.56 1.88
C PRO A 54 7.77 -11.76 0.45
N ILE A 55 7.50 -10.68 -0.30
CA ILE A 55 7.08 -10.77 -1.71
C ILE A 55 8.19 -11.41 -2.56
N LEU A 56 9.46 -11.04 -2.34
CA LEU A 56 10.60 -11.62 -3.02
C LEU A 56 10.74 -13.12 -2.73
N ILE A 57 10.70 -13.50 -1.46
CA ILE A 57 10.84 -14.90 -1.04
C ILE A 57 9.69 -15.76 -1.60
N LEU A 58 8.45 -15.26 -1.55
CA LEU A 58 7.27 -15.98 -2.05
C LEU A 58 7.22 -16.00 -3.59
N GLY A 59 7.72 -14.95 -4.24
CA GLY A 59 7.74 -14.85 -5.70
C GLY A 59 8.78 -15.74 -6.37
N LEU A 60 9.90 -16.05 -5.69
CA LEU A 60 10.98 -16.86 -6.26
C LEU A 60 10.51 -18.22 -6.81
N PRO A 61 9.79 -19.07 -6.07
CA PRO A 61 9.36 -20.37 -6.59
C PRO A 61 8.44 -20.22 -7.81
N LEU A 62 7.55 -19.21 -7.79
CA LEU A 62 6.68 -18.95 -8.93
C LEU A 62 7.47 -18.47 -10.15
N PHE A 63 8.46 -17.60 -9.94
CA PHE A 63 9.33 -17.10 -11.00
C PHE A 63 10.13 -18.24 -11.66
N ILE A 64 10.66 -19.19 -10.88
CA ILE A 64 11.37 -20.38 -11.39
C ILE A 64 10.44 -21.24 -12.23
N LEU A 65 9.20 -21.47 -11.78
CA LEU A 65 8.20 -22.26 -12.51
C LEU A 65 7.83 -21.57 -13.83
N PHE A 66 7.63 -20.26 -13.83
CA PHE A 66 7.37 -19.48 -15.06
C PHE A 66 8.55 -19.49 -16.03
N ALA A 67 9.78 -19.37 -15.52
CA ALA A 67 10.97 -19.42 -16.34
C ALA A 67 11.13 -20.81 -17.01
N ALA A 68 10.92 -21.90 -16.25
CA ALA A 68 10.95 -23.26 -16.79
C ALA A 68 9.87 -23.48 -17.86
N TYR A 69 8.65 -22.97 -17.63
CA TYR A 69 7.59 -23.02 -18.63
C TYR A 69 7.94 -22.23 -19.90
N GLY A 70 8.50 -21.02 -19.74
CA GLY A 70 8.93 -20.18 -20.86
C GLY A 70 10.03 -20.80 -21.71
N VAL A 71 11.02 -21.43 -21.07
CA VAL A 71 12.11 -22.15 -21.78
C VAL A 71 11.54 -23.34 -22.55
N ASN A 72 10.64 -24.12 -21.95
CA ASN A 72 10.01 -25.26 -22.63
C ASN A 72 9.18 -24.80 -23.84
N LEU A 73 8.41 -23.71 -23.69
CA LEU A 73 7.62 -23.15 -24.80
C LEU A 73 8.53 -22.65 -25.93
N HIS A 74 9.65 -22.02 -25.59
CA HIS A 74 10.64 -21.57 -26.57
C HIS A 74 11.25 -22.76 -27.34
N ASN A 75 11.66 -23.81 -26.65
CA ASN A 75 12.22 -25.03 -27.27
C ASN A 75 11.20 -25.73 -28.18
N MET A 76 9.94 -25.78 -27.76
CA MET A 76 8.86 -26.34 -28.58
C MET A 76 8.65 -25.56 -29.89
N ILE A 77 8.71 -24.23 -29.85
CA ILE A 77 8.44 -23.38 -31.03
C ILE A 77 9.63 -23.33 -31.96
N TYR A 78 10.86 -23.21 -31.45
CA TYR A 78 12.04 -22.95 -32.27
C TYR A 78 12.88 -24.19 -32.59
N MET A 79 12.88 -25.19 -31.72
CA MET A 79 13.68 -26.41 -31.92
C MET A 79 12.85 -27.60 -32.35
N GLY A 80 11.50 -27.47 -32.37
CA GLY A 80 10.61 -28.58 -32.75
C GLY A 80 10.63 -29.73 -31.76
N ASP A 81 11.14 -29.51 -30.57
CA ASP A 81 11.21 -30.51 -29.52
C ASP A 81 9.84 -30.70 -28.90
N SER A 82 9.32 -31.95 -29.02
CA SER A 82 7.98 -32.30 -28.56
C SER A 82 7.95 -32.81 -27.11
N ASP A 83 9.03 -32.60 -26.36
CA ASP A 83 9.10 -33.03 -24.96
C ASP A 83 8.05 -32.25 -24.14
N LYS A 84 6.93 -32.92 -23.92
CA LYS A 84 5.83 -32.39 -23.11
C LYS A 84 6.27 -32.38 -21.65
N LEU A 85 6.11 -31.20 -21.03
CA LEU A 85 6.24 -31.11 -19.58
C LEU A 85 5.40 -32.17 -18.87
N PRO A 86 5.93 -32.82 -17.81
CA PRO A 86 5.19 -33.80 -17.04
C PRO A 86 3.84 -33.23 -16.58
N SER A 87 2.79 -34.03 -16.59
CA SER A 87 1.45 -33.58 -16.12
C SER A 87 1.47 -33.03 -14.69
N CYS A 88 2.40 -33.51 -13.87
CA CYS A 88 2.65 -33.01 -12.52
C CYS A 88 3.09 -31.55 -12.48
N PHE A 89 3.73 -31.05 -13.56
CA PHE A 89 4.22 -29.65 -13.61
C PHE A 89 3.07 -28.64 -13.63
N THR A 90 2.04 -28.91 -14.42
CA THR A 90 0.85 -28.06 -14.48
C THR A 90 0.12 -28.01 -13.14
N LEU A 91 -0.02 -29.18 -12.50
CA LEU A 91 -0.62 -29.27 -11.16
C LEU A 91 0.20 -28.50 -10.13
N LEU A 92 1.52 -28.65 -10.15
CA LEU A 92 2.43 -27.91 -9.26
C LEU A 92 2.31 -26.40 -9.45
N MET A 93 2.19 -25.94 -10.69
CA MET A 93 2.03 -24.53 -11.03
C MET A 93 0.71 -23.97 -10.48
N ILE A 94 -0.39 -24.70 -10.63
CA ILE A 94 -1.71 -24.30 -10.11
C ILE A 94 -1.68 -24.23 -8.57
N VAL A 95 -1.20 -25.26 -7.91
CA VAL A 95 -1.14 -25.32 -6.44
C VAL A 95 -0.25 -24.22 -5.89
N SER A 96 0.93 -24.01 -6.48
CA SER A 96 1.85 -22.93 -6.09
C SER A 96 1.21 -21.55 -6.24
N THR A 97 0.50 -21.30 -7.34
CA THR A 97 -0.20 -20.03 -7.58
C THR A 97 -1.29 -19.77 -6.53
N ILE A 98 -2.07 -20.80 -6.17
CA ILE A 98 -3.11 -20.67 -5.13
C ILE A 98 -2.50 -20.33 -3.78
N ILE A 99 -1.43 -21.04 -3.37
CA ILE A 99 -0.76 -20.81 -2.08
C ILE A 99 -0.18 -19.39 -2.03
N ILE A 100 0.51 -18.97 -3.07
CA ILE A 100 1.13 -17.65 -3.14
C ILE A 100 0.07 -16.54 -3.16
N SER A 101 -1.03 -16.71 -3.89
CA SER A 101 -2.15 -15.78 -3.90
C SER A 101 -2.76 -15.60 -2.50
N PHE A 102 -2.92 -16.69 -1.76
CA PHE A 102 -3.41 -16.64 -0.39
C PHE A 102 -2.46 -15.89 0.53
N LEU A 103 -1.16 -16.16 0.44
CA LEU A 103 -0.14 -15.46 1.25
C LEU A 103 -0.02 -13.98 0.89
N LEU A 104 -0.12 -13.61 -0.38
CA LEU A 104 -0.14 -12.21 -0.82
C LEU A 104 -1.36 -11.44 -0.28
N SER A 105 -2.49 -12.11 -0.06
CA SER A 105 -3.66 -11.50 0.57
C SER A 105 -3.36 -10.98 1.98
N TYR A 106 -2.54 -11.69 2.76
CA TYR A 106 -2.09 -11.21 4.07
C TYR A 106 -1.20 -9.98 3.98
N VAL A 107 -0.27 -9.96 3.02
CA VAL A 107 0.59 -8.79 2.78
C VAL A 107 -0.26 -7.58 2.40
N TYR A 108 -1.27 -7.76 1.56
CA TYR A 108 -2.19 -6.68 1.18
C TYR A 108 -2.99 -6.16 2.37
N THR A 109 -3.51 -7.05 3.22
CA THR A 109 -4.22 -6.67 4.45
C THR A 109 -3.32 -5.89 5.41
N PHE A 110 -2.05 -6.28 5.54
CA PHE A 110 -1.07 -5.55 6.33
C PHE A 110 -0.84 -4.12 5.82
N ILE A 111 -0.73 -3.93 4.50
CA ILE A 111 -0.59 -2.59 3.88
C ILE A 111 -1.80 -1.70 4.21
N ILE A 112 -3.02 -2.25 4.12
CA ILE A 112 -4.24 -1.51 4.48
C ILE A 112 -4.21 -1.09 5.95
N PHE A 113 -3.84 -2.00 6.86
CA PHE A 113 -3.77 -1.73 8.28
C PHE A 113 -2.77 -0.61 8.61
N VAL A 114 -1.57 -0.64 8.00
CA VAL A 114 -0.57 0.42 8.17
C VAL A 114 -1.08 1.77 7.66
N ASN A 115 -1.79 1.81 6.54
CA ASN A 115 -2.38 3.04 6.01
C ASN A 115 -3.41 3.64 6.97
N ILE A 116 -4.29 2.82 7.55
CA ILE A 116 -5.29 3.27 8.54
C ILE A 116 -4.60 3.79 9.81
N HIS A 117 -3.59 3.09 10.29
CA HIS A 117 -2.84 3.51 11.47
C HIS A 117 -2.11 4.84 11.24
N THR A 118 -1.47 5.01 10.09
CA THR A 118 -0.79 6.26 9.70
C THR A 118 -1.78 7.41 9.59
N PHE A 119 -2.98 7.16 9.03
CA PHE A 119 -4.06 8.13 9.01
C PHE A 119 -4.46 8.59 10.43
N GLY A 120 -4.67 7.62 11.34
CA GLY A 120 -5.01 7.91 12.74
C GLY A 120 -3.96 8.78 13.44
N ALA A 121 -2.69 8.47 13.25
CA ALA A 121 -1.57 9.23 13.83
C ALA A 121 -1.51 10.67 13.32
N ILE A 122 -1.68 10.88 12.02
CA ILE A 122 -1.69 12.23 11.41
C ILE A 122 -2.91 13.04 11.87
N ASN A 123 -4.08 12.43 11.96
CA ASN A 123 -5.30 13.09 12.43
C ASN A 123 -5.20 13.55 13.90
N GLN A 124 -4.60 12.72 14.75
CA GLN A 124 -4.32 13.12 16.14
C GLN A 124 -3.34 14.30 16.22
N GLN A 125 -2.31 14.30 15.39
CA GLN A 125 -1.34 15.38 15.35
C GLN A 125 -1.97 16.68 14.84
N GLU A 126 -2.79 16.63 13.81
CA GLU A 126 -3.51 17.81 13.30
C GLU A 126 -4.44 18.40 14.37
N LYS A 127 -5.13 17.56 15.14
CA LYS A 127 -5.96 18.02 16.26
C LYS A 127 -5.12 18.65 17.38
N GLY A 128 -3.93 18.13 17.66
CA GLY A 128 -2.97 18.70 18.60
C GLY A 128 -2.50 20.09 18.16
N ASP A 129 -2.03 20.21 16.92
CA ASP A 129 -1.58 21.48 16.35
C ASP A 129 -2.66 22.57 16.39
N LYS A 130 -3.91 22.22 16.09
CA LYS A 130 -5.05 23.14 16.16
C LYS A 130 -5.31 23.62 17.59
N LYS A 131 -5.20 22.74 18.59
CA LYS A 131 -5.36 23.12 20.01
C LYS A 131 -4.26 24.08 20.47
N PHE A 132 -3.02 23.84 20.08
CA PHE A 132 -1.90 24.73 20.42
C PHE A 132 -2.10 26.14 19.82
N VAL A 133 -2.44 26.22 18.54
CA VAL A 133 -2.69 27.51 17.86
C VAL A 133 -3.86 28.27 18.51
N THR A 134 -4.90 27.56 18.94
CA THR A 134 -6.04 28.20 19.62
C THR A 134 -5.63 28.71 21.00
N ALA A 135 -4.90 27.93 21.77
CA ALA A 135 -4.42 28.30 23.10
C ALA A 135 -3.47 29.53 23.03
N GLU A 136 -2.57 29.57 22.06
CA GLU A 136 -1.66 30.67 21.82
C GLU A 136 -2.40 31.98 21.49
N LYS A 137 -3.42 31.92 20.61
CA LYS A 137 -4.27 33.06 20.30
C LYS A 137 -5.01 33.58 21.51
N THR A 138 -5.58 32.69 22.33
CA THR A 138 -6.28 33.09 23.54
C THR A 138 -5.33 33.72 24.56
N ALA A 139 -4.11 33.22 24.71
CA ALA A 139 -3.08 33.79 25.57
C ALA A 139 -2.65 35.18 25.09
N HIS A 140 -2.48 35.38 23.79
CA HIS A 140 -2.12 36.67 23.21
C HIS A 140 -3.23 37.72 23.37
N GLU A 141 -4.51 37.31 23.29
CA GLU A 141 -5.65 38.19 23.53
C GLU A 141 -5.75 38.62 25.00
N LEU A 142 -5.33 37.78 25.95
CA LEU A 142 -5.33 38.07 27.37
C LEU A 142 -4.16 38.98 27.80
N THR A 143 -3.01 38.86 27.13
CA THR A 143 -1.82 39.69 27.45
C THR A 143 -1.77 41.02 26.71
N GLY A 144 -2.59 41.18 25.69
CA GLY A 144 -2.67 42.42 24.89
C GLY A 144 -3.70 43.46 25.40
N LYS A 145 -4.31 43.20 26.57
CA LYS A 145 -5.13 44.17 27.32
C LYS A 145 -4.37 44.67 28.52
#